data_da1b441d608332defd31e428bef38b42
#
_entry.id   da1b441d608332defd31e428bef38b42
#
_cell.length_a   1.000
_cell.length_b   1.000
_cell.length_c   1.000
_cell.angle_alpha   90.00
_cell.angle_beta   90.00
_cell.angle_gamma   90.00
#
_symmetry.space_group_name_H-M   'P 1'
#
loop_
_entity.id
_entity.type
_entity.pdbx_description
1 polymer ?
#
loop_
_entity_poly.entity_id
_entity_poly.type
_entity_poly.pdbx_seq_one_letter_code
_entity_poly.pdbx_strand_id
1 'polypeptide(L)'
;MQFYFICGLGGNGYHLAPLIDELGFPVTFLDPYREMIQTEKDLCAWFQDQIGQDEEICLLGHSLGGDLARYLAAEFPQIRALILLDGGYLDMEKILPLEEELEGTSSFMQQQVFATVEEAVSAELGDEVVPSPMTRKAVEASYRWNPASERYELNLDLEKVFALLRLRRSIKADQITVVDKPVLFIGPRYQEEPEWRKEALSHLAPYIQKVLLDGLGHELYTEAPQAVAREINYWFQMVHK
;
A
#
# COMPACT_ATOMS: atom_id res chain seq x y z
N MET A 1 -10.06 4.23 -18.96
CA MET A 1 -9.68 4.42 -17.54
C MET A 1 -8.28 3.88 -17.33
N GLN A 2 -7.39 4.65 -16.71
CA GLN A 2 -6.04 4.25 -16.34
C GLN A 2 -6.02 3.77 -14.88
N PHE A 3 -5.17 2.80 -14.58
CA PHE A 3 -5.07 2.22 -13.24
C PHE A 3 -3.70 2.54 -12.63
N TYR A 4 -3.71 3.07 -11.43
CA TYR A 4 -2.52 3.41 -10.68
C TYR A 4 -2.55 2.74 -9.31
N PHE A 5 -1.38 2.34 -8.80
CA PHE A 5 -1.23 1.70 -7.51
C PHE A 5 -0.18 2.41 -6.65
N ILE A 6 -0.57 2.85 -5.46
CA ILE A 6 0.34 3.38 -4.44
C ILE A 6 0.57 2.30 -3.39
N CYS A 7 1.84 1.90 -3.22
CA CYS A 7 2.21 0.82 -2.30
C CYS A 7 2.22 1.26 -0.82
N GLY A 8 2.19 0.28 0.06
CA GLY A 8 2.57 0.40 1.45
C GLY A 8 4.09 0.52 1.63
N LEU A 9 4.56 0.60 2.88
CA LEU A 9 5.98 0.73 3.22
C LEU A 9 6.76 -0.49 2.69
N GLY A 10 7.80 -0.23 1.92
CA GLY A 10 8.68 -1.25 1.37
C GLY A 10 8.17 -1.98 0.12
N GLY A 11 6.92 -1.72 -0.31
CA GLY A 11 6.40 -2.29 -1.54
C GLY A 11 7.15 -1.82 -2.79
N ASN A 12 7.20 -2.66 -3.82
CA ASN A 12 7.78 -2.32 -5.12
C ASN A 12 6.99 -2.96 -6.27
N GLY A 13 7.31 -2.59 -7.51
CA GLY A 13 6.55 -3.05 -8.68
C GLY A 13 6.57 -4.57 -8.91
N TYR A 14 7.57 -5.28 -8.41
CA TYR A 14 7.61 -6.75 -8.51
C TYR A 14 6.64 -7.43 -7.52
N HIS A 15 6.36 -6.80 -6.38
CA HIS A 15 5.28 -7.25 -5.47
C HIS A 15 3.91 -7.13 -6.13
N LEU A 16 3.70 -6.10 -6.96
CA LEU A 16 2.43 -5.88 -7.65
C LEU A 16 2.25 -6.77 -8.88
N ALA A 17 3.32 -7.24 -9.51
CA ALA A 17 3.26 -7.95 -10.78
C ALA A 17 2.31 -9.18 -10.78
N PRO A 18 2.29 -10.05 -9.77
CA PRO A 18 1.34 -11.17 -9.73
C PRO A 18 -0.14 -10.72 -9.74
N LEU A 19 -0.45 -9.60 -9.06
CA LEU A 19 -1.81 -9.06 -9.11
C LEU A 19 -2.15 -8.50 -10.50
N ILE A 20 -1.22 -7.82 -11.17
CA ILE A 20 -1.43 -7.31 -12.54
C ILE A 20 -1.74 -8.45 -13.51
N ASP A 21 -0.99 -9.56 -13.42
CA ASP A 21 -1.19 -10.73 -14.29
C ASP A 21 -2.62 -11.29 -14.13
N GLU A 22 -3.15 -11.29 -12.91
CA GLU A 22 -4.49 -11.80 -12.61
C GLU A 22 -5.62 -10.80 -12.93
N LEU A 23 -5.35 -9.49 -12.88
CA LEU A 23 -6.33 -8.45 -13.24
C LEU A 23 -6.64 -8.46 -14.73
N GLY A 24 -5.65 -8.75 -15.58
CA GLY A 24 -5.80 -8.78 -17.03
C GLY A 24 -5.80 -7.39 -17.70
N PHE A 25 -5.43 -6.34 -16.96
CA PHE A 25 -5.21 -4.98 -17.45
C PHE A 25 -3.99 -4.35 -16.78
N PRO A 26 -3.34 -3.37 -17.45
CA PRO A 26 -2.14 -2.74 -16.90
C PRO A 26 -2.48 -1.87 -15.69
N VAL A 27 -1.59 -1.90 -14.69
CA VAL A 27 -1.61 -1.02 -13.53
C VAL A 27 -0.24 -0.36 -13.39
N THR A 28 -0.21 0.97 -13.34
CA THR A 28 1.03 1.73 -13.15
C THR A 28 1.36 1.79 -11.67
N PHE A 29 2.54 1.29 -11.31
CA PHE A 29 3.06 1.35 -9.95
C PHE A 29 3.61 2.77 -9.67
N LEU A 30 3.19 3.36 -8.55
CA LEU A 30 3.65 4.65 -8.06
C LEU A 30 4.40 4.45 -6.74
N ASP A 31 5.65 4.93 -6.68
CA ASP A 31 6.53 4.81 -5.52
C ASP A 31 6.70 6.17 -4.81
N PRO A 32 5.93 6.45 -3.73
CA PRO A 32 6.02 7.71 -3.02
C PRO A 32 7.31 7.84 -2.19
N TYR A 33 8.05 6.75 -1.99
CA TYR A 33 9.29 6.75 -1.19
C TYR A 33 10.51 7.25 -1.96
N ARG A 34 10.38 7.53 -3.26
CA ARG A 34 11.47 8.10 -4.08
C ARG A 34 11.59 9.61 -3.93
N GLU A 35 10.51 10.28 -3.55
CA GLU A 35 10.45 11.74 -3.42
C GLU A 35 10.32 12.17 -1.95
N MET A 36 10.69 13.41 -1.64
CA MET A 36 10.45 14.02 -0.33
C MET A 36 9.05 14.64 -0.32
N ILE A 37 8.09 13.91 0.22
CA ILE A 37 6.68 14.32 0.31
C ILE A 37 6.36 14.62 1.77
N GLN A 38 6.32 15.89 2.15
CA GLN A 38 6.15 16.34 3.53
C GLN A 38 4.77 16.91 3.82
N THR A 39 4.11 17.45 2.79
CA THR A 39 2.83 18.14 2.92
C THR A 39 1.80 17.60 1.92
N GLU A 40 0.53 17.90 2.17
CA GLU A 40 -0.58 17.60 1.25
C GLU A 40 -0.34 18.21 -0.13
N LYS A 41 0.28 19.41 -0.18
CA LYS A 41 0.63 20.07 -1.43
C LYS A 41 1.70 19.31 -2.19
N ASP A 42 2.73 18.80 -1.50
CA ASP A 42 3.77 18.00 -2.13
C ASP A 42 3.17 16.69 -2.67
N LEU A 43 2.26 16.07 -1.92
CA LEU A 43 1.55 14.85 -2.35
C LEU A 43 0.73 15.10 -3.61
N CYS A 44 -0.03 16.19 -3.64
CA CYS A 44 -0.82 16.56 -4.82
C CYS A 44 0.07 16.85 -6.03
N ALA A 45 1.17 17.59 -5.85
CA ALA A 45 2.12 17.90 -6.92
C ALA A 45 2.79 16.64 -7.47
N TRP A 46 3.28 15.77 -6.56
CA TRP A 46 3.86 14.49 -6.93
C TRP A 46 2.87 13.64 -7.74
N PHE A 47 1.62 13.51 -7.27
CA PHE A 47 0.63 12.69 -7.96
C PHE A 47 0.25 13.27 -9.33
N GLN A 48 0.10 14.59 -9.43
CA GLN A 48 -0.18 15.27 -10.71
C GLN A 48 0.93 15.01 -11.74
N ASP A 49 2.20 15.00 -11.31
CA ASP A 49 3.33 14.71 -12.19
C ASP A 49 3.32 13.25 -12.68
N GLN A 50 2.83 12.32 -11.86
CA GLN A 50 2.72 10.90 -12.23
C GLN A 50 1.59 10.64 -13.24
N ILE A 51 0.43 11.26 -13.07
CA ILE A 51 -0.75 11.02 -13.92
C ILE A 51 -0.78 11.86 -15.19
N GLY A 52 -0.02 12.95 -15.24
CA GLY A 52 0.05 13.84 -16.41
C GLY A 52 -1.32 14.41 -16.79
N GLN A 53 -1.82 14.04 -17.96
CA GLN A 53 -3.09 14.50 -18.54
C GLN A 53 -4.21 13.45 -18.48
N ASP A 54 -4.04 12.36 -17.71
CA ASP A 54 -5.06 11.32 -17.61
C ASP A 54 -6.34 11.87 -16.95
N GLU A 55 -7.49 11.66 -17.62
CA GLU A 55 -8.77 12.21 -17.21
C GLU A 55 -9.66 11.25 -16.43
N GLU A 56 -9.43 9.95 -16.60
CA GLU A 56 -10.20 8.89 -15.94
C GLU A 56 -9.28 7.87 -15.28
N ILE A 57 -9.24 7.91 -13.97
CA ILE A 57 -8.32 7.12 -13.15
C ILE A 57 -9.10 6.24 -12.17
N CYS A 58 -8.68 4.96 -12.08
CA CYS A 58 -8.93 4.11 -10.93
C CYS A 58 -7.65 4.07 -10.09
N LEU A 59 -7.72 4.55 -8.85
CA LEU A 59 -6.58 4.57 -7.95
C LEU A 59 -6.69 3.42 -6.96
N LEU A 60 -5.63 2.62 -6.87
CA LEU A 60 -5.47 1.56 -5.87
C LEU A 60 -4.46 2.02 -4.82
N GLY A 61 -4.68 1.68 -3.56
CA GLY A 61 -3.71 1.97 -2.50
C GLY A 61 -3.67 0.85 -1.47
N HIS A 62 -2.46 0.45 -1.07
CA HIS A 62 -2.24 -0.56 -0.04
C HIS A 62 -1.64 0.08 1.21
N SER A 63 -2.15 -0.30 2.40
CA SER A 63 -1.59 0.15 3.68
C SER A 63 -1.49 1.69 3.75
N LEU A 64 -0.31 2.26 4.04
CA LEU A 64 -0.04 3.70 3.97
C LEU A 64 -0.39 4.29 2.60
N GLY A 65 -0.12 3.58 1.50
CA GLY A 65 -0.55 4.00 0.17
C GLY A 65 -2.06 4.10 0.02
N GLY A 66 -2.84 3.34 0.81
CA GLY A 66 -4.30 3.47 0.91
C GLY A 66 -4.73 4.77 1.57
N ASP A 67 -3.99 5.25 2.59
CA ASP A 67 -4.25 6.53 3.23
C ASP A 67 -4.01 7.68 2.24
N LEU A 68 -2.87 7.64 1.52
CA LEU A 68 -2.56 8.62 0.48
C LEU A 68 -3.58 8.59 -0.67
N ALA A 69 -3.96 7.39 -1.12
CA ALA A 69 -4.93 7.22 -2.21
C ALA A 69 -6.31 7.75 -1.85
N ARG A 70 -6.76 7.57 -0.61
CA ARG A 70 -8.05 8.10 -0.15
C ARG A 70 -8.05 9.62 -0.11
N TYR A 71 -6.97 10.24 0.35
CA TYR A 71 -6.81 11.69 0.29
C TYR A 71 -6.83 12.20 -1.15
N LEU A 72 -5.99 11.63 -2.02
CA LEU A 72 -5.92 12.01 -3.44
C LEU A 72 -7.27 11.82 -4.15
N ALA A 73 -8.03 10.78 -3.82
CA ALA A 73 -9.33 10.56 -4.40
C ALA A 73 -10.35 11.65 -4.03
N ALA A 74 -10.19 12.33 -2.89
CA ALA A 74 -11.02 13.48 -2.53
C ALA A 74 -10.58 14.76 -3.28
N GLU A 75 -9.27 14.94 -3.50
CA GLU A 75 -8.70 16.14 -4.12
C GLU A 75 -8.77 16.14 -5.66
N PHE A 76 -8.65 14.94 -6.28
CA PHE A 76 -8.55 14.82 -7.74
C PHE A 76 -9.86 14.35 -8.38
N PRO A 77 -10.56 15.21 -9.14
CA PRO A 77 -11.79 14.82 -9.84
C PRO A 77 -11.55 13.79 -10.96
N GLN A 78 -10.32 13.68 -11.47
CA GLN A 78 -9.93 12.67 -12.45
C GLN A 78 -9.97 11.24 -11.89
N ILE A 79 -9.83 11.06 -10.58
CA ILE A 79 -10.00 9.76 -9.94
C ILE A 79 -11.49 9.46 -9.91
N ARG A 80 -11.90 8.45 -10.67
CA ARG A 80 -13.30 8.01 -10.83
C ARG A 80 -13.68 6.83 -9.96
N ALA A 81 -12.68 6.08 -9.49
CA ALA A 81 -12.88 4.91 -8.64
C ALA A 81 -11.69 4.76 -7.68
N LEU A 82 -11.92 4.22 -6.50
CA LEU A 82 -10.91 3.99 -5.47
C LEU A 82 -10.97 2.55 -4.97
N ILE A 83 -9.82 1.89 -4.89
CA ILE A 83 -9.67 0.56 -4.31
C ILE A 83 -8.65 0.62 -3.18
N LEU A 84 -9.07 0.23 -1.99
CA LEU A 84 -8.27 0.22 -0.78
C LEU A 84 -7.94 -1.22 -0.39
N LEU A 85 -6.67 -1.55 -0.39
CA LEU A 85 -6.17 -2.86 0.03
C LEU A 85 -5.59 -2.73 1.44
N ASP A 86 -6.38 -3.08 2.43
CA ASP A 86 -6.10 -2.99 3.87
C ASP A 86 -5.41 -1.67 4.30
N GLY A 87 -5.93 -0.56 3.77
CA GLY A 87 -5.43 0.80 4.02
C GLY A 87 -6.53 1.85 3.93
N GLY A 88 -6.22 3.08 4.30
CA GLY A 88 -7.13 4.23 4.16
C GLY A 88 -8.32 4.24 5.14
N TYR A 89 -8.28 3.51 6.24
CA TYR A 89 -9.40 3.38 7.18
C TYR A 89 -9.00 3.54 8.66
N LEU A 90 -7.72 3.62 8.96
CA LEU A 90 -7.22 3.65 10.33
C LEU A 90 -6.96 5.09 10.82
N ASP A 91 -7.42 5.39 12.02
CA ASP A 91 -6.96 6.54 12.79
C ASP A 91 -5.71 6.15 13.58
N MET A 92 -4.54 6.45 13.02
CA MET A 92 -3.26 6.06 13.63
C MET A 92 -3.00 6.71 14.98
N GLU A 93 -3.60 7.88 15.26
CA GLU A 93 -3.48 8.53 16.57
C GLU A 93 -4.10 7.72 17.71
N LYS A 94 -5.10 6.87 17.38
CA LYS A 94 -5.73 5.97 18.35
C LYS A 94 -5.01 4.64 18.54
N ILE A 95 -4.12 4.30 17.60
CA ILE A 95 -3.48 2.97 17.56
C ILE A 95 -2.10 3.02 18.18
N LEU A 96 -1.29 4.01 17.81
CA LEU A 96 0.12 4.10 18.20
C LEU A 96 0.57 5.57 18.19
N PRO A 97 1.24 6.08 19.24
CA PRO A 97 1.87 7.40 19.21
C PRO A 97 2.87 7.56 18.06
N LEU A 98 2.97 8.77 17.49
CA LEU A 98 3.86 9.02 16.35
C LEU A 98 5.32 8.69 16.67
N GLU A 99 5.80 9.08 17.83
CA GLU A 99 7.18 8.83 18.27
C GLU A 99 7.49 7.33 18.30
N GLU A 100 6.57 6.52 18.84
CA GLU A 100 6.72 5.06 18.87
C GLU A 100 6.69 4.45 17.48
N GLU A 101 5.87 4.98 16.58
CA GLU A 101 5.84 4.54 15.18
C GLU A 101 7.16 4.86 14.45
N LEU A 102 7.71 6.07 14.64
CA LEU A 102 8.99 6.47 14.04
C LEU A 102 10.16 5.64 14.59
N GLU A 103 10.22 5.45 15.91
CA GLU A 103 11.24 4.63 16.57
C GLU A 103 11.14 3.16 16.11
N GLY A 104 9.93 2.60 16.08
CA GLY A 104 9.69 1.24 15.61
C GLY A 104 10.10 1.05 14.15
N THR A 105 9.75 2.00 13.28
CA THR A 105 10.13 2.00 11.86
C THR A 105 11.64 2.10 11.69
N SER A 106 12.31 3.00 12.41
CA SER A 106 13.76 3.12 12.39
C SER A 106 14.43 1.83 12.83
N SER A 107 13.98 1.26 13.95
CA SER A 107 14.51 -0.01 14.48
C SER A 107 14.31 -1.17 13.51
N PHE A 108 13.14 -1.25 12.90
CA PHE A 108 12.86 -2.25 11.85
C PHE A 108 13.84 -2.11 10.68
N MET A 109 13.98 -0.90 10.11
CA MET A 109 14.88 -0.67 8.98
C MET A 109 16.33 -0.99 9.31
N GLN A 110 16.80 -0.67 10.53
CA GLN A 110 18.15 -0.99 10.98
C GLN A 110 18.40 -2.49 11.15
N GLN A 111 17.37 -3.28 11.42
CA GLN A 111 17.45 -4.73 11.55
C GLN A 111 17.42 -5.45 10.18
N GLN A 112 16.91 -4.78 9.14
CA GLN A 112 16.85 -5.32 7.79
C GLN A 112 18.19 -5.16 7.07
N VAL A 113 19.23 -5.84 7.59
CA VAL A 113 20.61 -5.76 7.11
C VAL A 113 21.17 -7.16 6.96
N PHE A 114 21.56 -7.55 5.76
CA PHE A 114 21.93 -8.91 5.40
C PHE A 114 23.29 -8.97 4.71
N ALA A 115 24.01 -10.09 4.87
CA ALA A 115 25.28 -10.30 4.16
C ALA A 115 25.04 -10.66 2.69
N THR A 116 23.94 -11.35 2.39
CA THR A 116 23.58 -11.79 1.04
C THR A 116 22.10 -11.53 0.76
N VAL A 117 21.73 -11.55 -0.51
CA VAL A 117 20.31 -11.49 -0.93
C VAL A 117 19.57 -12.75 -0.48
N GLU A 118 20.23 -13.90 -0.45
CA GLU A 118 19.68 -15.17 0.03
C GLU A 118 19.23 -15.08 1.50
N GLU A 119 20.04 -14.44 2.36
CA GLU A 119 19.65 -14.17 3.74
C GLU A 119 18.41 -13.28 3.82
N ALA A 120 18.33 -12.22 2.99
CA ALA A 120 17.15 -11.37 2.93
C ALA A 120 15.90 -12.14 2.48
N VAL A 121 16.04 -13.01 1.46
CA VAL A 121 14.94 -13.86 0.98
C VAL A 121 14.47 -14.82 2.07
N SER A 122 15.40 -15.49 2.78
CA SER A 122 15.05 -16.37 3.89
C SER A 122 14.38 -15.63 5.05
N ALA A 123 14.84 -14.43 5.37
CA ALA A 123 14.26 -13.61 6.44
C ALA A 123 12.82 -13.16 6.13
N GLU A 124 12.53 -12.85 4.87
CA GLU A 124 11.20 -12.36 4.45
C GLU A 124 10.19 -13.51 4.25
N LEU A 125 10.63 -14.62 3.69
CA LEU A 125 9.73 -15.70 3.26
C LEU A 125 9.78 -16.94 4.16
N GLY A 126 10.82 -17.06 4.98
CA GLY A 126 11.15 -18.27 5.74
C GLY A 126 12.03 -19.26 4.97
N ASP A 127 12.88 -20.00 5.69
CA ASP A 127 13.90 -20.89 5.12
C ASP A 127 13.34 -22.07 4.29
N GLU A 128 12.10 -22.48 4.55
CA GLU A 128 11.47 -23.62 3.88
C GLU A 128 10.71 -23.21 2.59
N VAL A 129 10.57 -21.92 2.32
CA VAL A 129 9.83 -21.41 1.17
C VAL A 129 10.74 -21.30 -0.05
N VAL A 130 10.38 -21.99 -1.12
CA VAL A 130 11.01 -21.78 -2.43
C VAL A 130 10.29 -20.66 -3.15
N PRO A 131 10.88 -19.46 -3.25
CA PRO A 131 10.19 -18.32 -3.86
C PRO A 131 10.01 -18.54 -5.36
N SER A 132 8.90 -18.00 -5.88
CA SER A 132 8.76 -17.83 -7.32
C SER A 132 9.86 -16.88 -7.86
N PRO A 133 10.20 -16.94 -9.15
CA PRO A 133 11.16 -15.97 -9.72
C PRO A 133 10.74 -14.51 -9.51
N MET A 134 9.43 -14.23 -9.50
CA MET A 134 8.89 -12.88 -9.29
C MET A 134 9.01 -12.46 -7.82
N THR A 135 8.66 -13.34 -6.89
CA THR A 135 8.81 -13.10 -5.43
C THR A 135 10.27 -12.84 -5.09
N ARG A 136 11.20 -13.64 -5.64
CA ARG A 136 12.64 -13.42 -5.46
C ARG A 136 13.07 -12.04 -5.96
N LYS A 137 12.64 -11.63 -7.14
CA LYS A 137 12.93 -10.29 -7.68
C LYS A 137 12.35 -9.17 -6.81
N ALA A 138 11.16 -9.38 -6.23
CA ALA A 138 10.56 -8.42 -5.33
C ALA A 138 11.46 -8.18 -4.10
N VAL A 139 11.93 -9.27 -3.46
CA VAL A 139 12.87 -9.16 -2.33
C VAL A 139 14.18 -8.51 -2.78
N GLU A 140 14.79 -8.97 -3.89
CA GLU A 140 16.04 -8.40 -4.42
C GLU A 140 15.91 -6.88 -4.65
N ALA A 141 14.78 -6.40 -5.16
CA ALA A 141 14.52 -4.99 -5.41
C ALA A 141 14.28 -4.16 -4.14
N SER A 142 13.87 -4.81 -3.04
CA SER A 142 13.67 -4.16 -1.74
C SER A 142 14.98 -3.80 -1.05
N TYR A 143 16.11 -4.36 -1.48
CA TYR A 143 17.42 -4.13 -0.86
C TYR A 143 18.42 -3.54 -1.85
N ARG A 144 19.39 -2.81 -1.31
CA ARG A 144 20.55 -2.30 -2.05
C ARG A 144 21.83 -2.65 -1.32
N TRP A 145 22.90 -2.91 -2.08
CA TRP A 145 24.23 -3.06 -1.52
C TRP A 145 24.78 -1.74 -1.00
N ASN A 146 25.20 -1.72 0.26
CA ASN A 146 25.91 -0.59 0.85
C ASN A 146 27.40 -0.92 0.95
N PRO A 147 28.29 -0.28 0.14
CA PRO A 147 29.71 -0.59 0.15
C PRO A 147 30.44 -0.15 1.43
N ALA A 148 29.85 0.75 2.23
CA ALA A 148 30.47 1.21 3.48
C ALA A 148 30.27 0.19 4.62
N SER A 149 29.11 -0.48 4.68
CA SER A 149 28.80 -1.53 5.65
C SER A 149 29.13 -2.94 5.14
N GLU A 150 29.39 -3.09 3.83
CA GLU A 150 29.48 -4.38 3.14
C GLU A 150 28.27 -5.27 3.39
N ARG A 151 27.06 -4.68 3.30
CA ARG A 151 25.77 -5.33 3.58
C ARG A 151 24.70 -4.90 2.58
N TYR A 152 23.68 -5.72 2.45
CA TYR A 152 22.42 -5.36 1.83
C TYR A 152 21.54 -4.70 2.89
N GLU A 153 21.02 -3.52 2.57
CA GLU A 153 20.16 -2.70 3.41
C GLU A 153 18.88 -2.36 2.64
N LEU A 154 17.78 -2.10 3.34
CA LEU A 154 16.55 -1.67 2.67
C LEU A 154 16.82 -0.49 1.72
N ASN A 155 16.27 -0.57 0.52
CA ASN A 155 16.36 0.46 -0.51
C ASN A 155 15.34 1.58 -0.25
N LEU A 156 15.28 2.04 0.99
CA LEU A 156 14.44 3.13 1.47
C LEU A 156 15.29 4.21 2.11
N ASP A 157 14.80 5.43 2.04
CA ASP A 157 15.36 6.58 2.75
C ASP A 157 14.52 6.84 4.00
N LEU A 158 15.14 6.77 5.18
CA LEU A 158 14.44 6.89 6.46
C LEU A 158 13.71 8.24 6.61
N GLU A 159 14.32 9.34 6.14
CA GLU A 159 13.72 10.67 6.25
C GLU A 159 12.49 10.79 5.35
N LYS A 160 12.52 10.19 4.16
CA LYS A 160 11.35 10.14 3.27
C LYS A 160 10.23 9.28 3.85
N VAL A 161 10.57 8.15 4.46
CA VAL A 161 9.61 7.32 5.19
C VAL A 161 8.97 8.09 6.34
N PHE A 162 9.78 8.77 7.15
CA PHE A 162 9.30 9.59 8.26
C PHE A 162 8.39 10.74 7.80
N ALA A 163 8.73 11.38 6.68
CA ALA A 163 7.89 12.41 6.09
C ALA A 163 6.49 11.87 5.75
N LEU A 164 6.42 10.71 5.10
CA LEU A 164 5.14 10.07 4.75
C LEU A 164 4.35 9.60 5.97
N LEU A 165 5.01 9.08 7.03
CA LEU A 165 4.34 8.69 8.27
C LEU A 165 3.72 9.90 8.98
N ARG A 166 4.41 11.04 9.01
CA ARG A 166 3.87 12.31 9.54
C ARG A 166 2.72 12.83 8.68
N LEU A 167 2.90 12.82 7.36
CA LEU A 167 1.86 13.24 6.42
C LEU A 167 0.59 12.40 6.57
N ARG A 168 0.69 11.06 6.66
CA ARG A 168 -0.44 10.17 6.88
C ARG A 168 -1.31 10.61 8.05
N ARG A 169 -0.68 11.02 9.16
CA ARG A 169 -1.39 11.49 10.36
C ARG A 169 -2.02 12.87 10.18
N SER A 170 -1.42 13.75 9.37
CA SER A 170 -2.00 15.07 9.09
C SER A 170 -3.23 14.98 8.20
N ILE A 171 -3.21 14.10 7.20
CA ILE A 171 -4.34 13.95 6.25
C ILE A 171 -5.56 13.24 6.83
N LYS A 172 -5.42 12.47 7.92
CA LYS A 172 -6.53 11.76 8.61
C LYS A 172 -7.48 11.05 7.65
N ALA A 173 -6.93 10.12 6.87
CA ALA A 173 -7.62 9.46 5.78
C ALA A 173 -8.94 8.78 6.20
N ASP A 174 -9.03 8.26 7.43
CA ASP A 174 -10.24 7.65 8.01
C ASP A 174 -11.44 8.61 8.05
N GLN A 175 -11.19 9.93 8.16
CA GLN A 175 -12.21 10.99 8.22
C GLN A 175 -12.59 11.57 6.86
N ILE A 176 -11.84 11.24 5.79
CA ILE A 176 -12.08 11.76 4.45
C ILE A 176 -13.28 11.06 3.84
N THR A 177 -14.24 11.85 3.36
CA THR A 177 -15.38 11.38 2.57
C THR A 177 -15.05 11.53 1.09
N VAL A 178 -15.01 10.41 0.38
CA VAL A 178 -14.85 10.37 -1.08
C VAL A 178 -16.24 10.42 -1.69
N VAL A 179 -16.65 11.61 -2.16
CA VAL A 179 -18.01 11.86 -2.66
C VAL A 179 -18.14 11.46 -4.13
N ASP A 180 -19.29 10.88 -4.48
CA ASP A 180 -19.70 10.56 -5.87
C ASP A 180 -18.75 9.63 -6.64
N LYS A 181 -17.98 8.82 -5.94
CA LYS A 181 -17.08 7.84 -6.53
C LYS A 181 -17.30 6.47 -5.88
N PRO A 182 -17.32 5.39 -6.65
CA PRO A 182 -17.34 4.05 -6.08
C PRO A 182 -16.02 3.77 -5.34
N VAL A 183 -16.15 3.17 -4.15
CA VAL A 183 -15.01 2.78 -3.32
C VAL A 183 -15.14 1.32 -2.93
N LEU A 184 -14.10 0.53 -3.21
CA LEU A 184 -13.94 -0.84 -2.76
C LEU A 184 -12.87 -0.90 -1.67
N PHE A 185 -13.19 -1.53 -0.55
CA PHE A 185 -12.22 -1.94 0.46
C PHE A 185 -12.08 -3.45 0.46
N ILE A 186 -10.86 -3.95 0.35
CA ILE A 186 -10.51 -5.37 0.51
C ILE A 186 -9.49 -5.46 1.64
N GLY A 187 -9.78 -6.28 2.65
CA GLY A 187 -8.85 -6.52 3.76
C GLY A 187 -8.88 -7.98 4.21
N PRO A 188 -7.92 -8.40 5.03
CA PRO A 188 -7.94 -9.72 5.63
C PRO A 188 -9.05 -9.81 6.68
N ARG A 189 -9.57 -11.03 6.88
CA ARG A 189 -10.40 -11.37 8.02
C ARG A 189 -9.58 -12.22 8.98
N TYR A 190 -9.25 -11.66 10.14
CA TYR A 190 -8.54 -12.40 11.17
C TYR A 190 -9.50 -13.27 11.98
N GLN A 191 -9.04 -14.44 12.44
CA GLN A 191 -9.82 -15.31 13.34
C GLN A 191 -10.07 -14.61 14.67
N GLU A 192 -9.05 -13.94 15.20
CA GLU A 192 -9.12 -13.08 16.37
C GLU A 192 -8.86 -11.64 15.92
N GLU A 193 -9.93 -10.94 15.52
CA GLU A 193 -9.86 -9.57 15.06
C GLU A 193 -9.54 -8.63 16.24
N PRO A 194 -8.45 -7.83 16.19
CA PRO A 194 -8.16 -6.84 17.24
C PRO A 194 -9.29 -5.82 17.39
N GLU A 195 -9.57 -5.39 18.63
CA GLU A 195 -10.69 -4.47 18.90
C GLU A 195 -10.54 -3.14 18.15
N TRP A 196 -9.33 -2.58 18.10
CA TRP A 196 -9.08 -1.34 17.34
C TRP A 196 -9.44 -1.48 15.86
N ARG A 197 -9.21 -2.66 15.28
CA ARG A 197 -9.52 -2.92 13.87
C ARG A 197 -11.02 -3.15 13.64
N LYS A 198 -11.69 -3.87 14.56
CA LYS A 198 -13.17 -4.00 14.54
C LYS A 198 -13.83 -2.64 14.58
N GLU A 199 -13.38 -1.76 15.49
CA GLU A 199 -13.86 -0.40 15.60
C GLU A 199 -13.66 0.37 14.29
N ALA A 200 -12.43 0.39 13.75
CA ALA A 200 -12.12 1.07 12.49
C ALA A 200 -12.96 0.55 11.31
N LEU A 201 -13.11 -0.78 11.17
CA LEU A 201 -13.93 -1.40 10.14
C LEU A 201 -15.44 -1.09 10.30
N SER A 202 -15.90 -0.86 11.52
CA SER A 202 -17.30 -0.48 11.79
C SER A 202 -17.59 0.97 11.39
N HIS A 203 -16.57 1.82 11.38
CA HIS A 203 -16.65 3.23 10.99
C HIS A 203 -16.46 3.46 9.48
N LEU A 204 -16.13 2.41 8.71
CA LEU A 204 -16.12 2.54 7.24
C LEU A 204 -17.49 3.04 6.75
N ALA A 205 -17.45 4.11 5.97
CA ALA A 205 -18.66 4.75 5.49
C ALA A 205 -19.54 3.77 4.68
N PRO A 206 -20.88 3.86 4.77
CA PRO A 206 -21.80 2.89 4.15
C PRO A 206 -21.69 2.81 2.62
N TYR A 207 -21.15 3.84 1.96
CA TYR A 207 -20.93 3.83 0.50
C TYR A 207 -19.70 3.01 0.07
N ILE A 208 -18.83 2.63 1.03
CA ILE A 208 -17.66 1.80 0.76
C ILE A 208 -18.10 0.32 0.71
N GLN A 209 -17.97 -0.31 -0.45
CA GLN A 209 -18.15 -1.75 -0.54
C GLN A 209 -17.00 -2.45 0.17
N LYS A 210 -17.32 -3.25 1.18
CA LYS A 210 -16.33 -3.94 2.02
C LYS A 210 -16.29 -5.43 1.71
N VAL A 211 -15.10 -5.94 1.42
CA VAL A 211 -14.81 -7.38 1.24
C VAL A 211 -13.72 -7.78 2.22
N LEU A 212 -13.95 -8.83 2.99
CA LEU A 212 -12.95 -9.39 3.91
C LEU A 212 -12.63 -10.82 3.47
N LEU A 213 -11.35 -11.10 3.23
CA LEU A 213 -10.84 -12.38 2.75
C LEU A 213 -10.24 -13.19 3.92
N ASP A 214 -10.67 -14.45 4.03
CA ASP A 214 -10.22 -15.35 5.09
C ASP A 214 -8.83 -15.92 4.82
N GLY A 215 -8.04 -16.11 5.89
CA GLY A 215 -6.74 -16.80 5.82
C GLY A 215 -5.61 -16.01 5.20
N LEU A 216 -5.78 -14.69 5.05
CA LEU A 216 -4.75 -13.79 4.52
C LEU A 216 -4.25 -12.83 5.60
N GLY A 217 -3.03 -12.33 5.39
CA GLY A 217 -2.42 -11.26 6.17
C GLY A 217 -2.60 -9.89 5.55
N HIS A 218 -1.80 -8.95 6.02
CA HIS A 218 -1.79 -7.57 5.56
C HIS A 218 -1.38 -7.43 4.08
N GLU A 219 -0.45 -8.28 3.63
CA GLU A 219 0.07 -8.28 2.25
C GLU A 219 -0.82 -9.11 1.30
N LEU A 220 -2.14 -9.02 1.45
CA LEU A 220 -3.13 -9.87 0.77
C LEU A 220 -2.98 -9.94 -0.76
N TYR A 221 -2.50 -8.89 -1.39
CA TYR A 221 -2.35 -8.82 -2.86
C TYR A 221 -1.12 -9.59 -3.37
N THR A 222 -0.13 -9.83 -2.51
CA THR A 222 1.01 -10.71 -2.79
C THR A 222 0.75 -12.15 -2.36
N GLU A 223 0.01 -12.34 -1.25
CA GLU A 223 -0.32 -13.65 -0.70
C GLU A 223 -1.35 -14.41 -1.56
N ALA A 224 -2.37 -13.70 -2.05
CA ALA A 224 -3.46 -14.29 -2.83
C ALA A 224 -3.92 -13.39 -3.99
N PRO A 225 -3.04 -13.10 -4.97
CA PRO A 225 -3.33 -12.19 -6.08
C PRO A 225 -4.60 -12.59 -6.86
N GLN A 226 -4.86 -13.89 -7.05
CA GLN A 226 -6.06 -14.40 -7.73
C GLN A 226 -7.34 -14.01 -6.97
N ALA A 227 -7.34 -14.16 -5.65
CA ALA A 227 -8.52 -13.84 -4.83
C ALA A 227 -8.80 -12.33 -4.86
N VAL A 228 -7.76 -11.51 -4.72
CA VAL A 228 -7.87 -10.05 -4.77
C VAL A 228 -8.33 -9.58 -6.16
N ALA A 229 -7.71 -10.08 -7.23
CA ALA A 229 -8.08 -9.74 -8.60
C ALA A 229 -9.54 -10.12 -8.91
N ARG A 230 -10.03 -11.27 -8.44
CA ARG A 230 -11.42 -11.69 -8.61
C ARG A 230 -12.38 -10.69 -8.00
N GLU A 231 -12.14 -10.22 -6.78
CA GLU A 231 -13.00 -9.24 -6.10
C GLU A 231 -12.95 -7.88 -6.80
N ILE A 232 -11.77 -7.44 -7.23
CA ILE A 232 -11.61 -6.20 -8.00
C ILE A 232 -12.38 -6.28 -9.32
N ASN A 233 -12.17 -7.35 -10.11
CA ASN A 233 -12.83 -7.53 -11.41
C ASN A 233 -14.35 -7.63 -11.27
N TYR A 234 -14.84 -8.36 -10.27
CA TYR A 234 -16.28 -8.45 -9.99
C TYR A 234 -16.87 -7.07 -9.65
N TRP A 235 -16.25 -6.36 -8.71
CA TRP A 235 -16.70 -5.02 -8.33
C TRP A 235 -16.69 -4.04 -9.50
N PHE A 236 -15.61 -4.05 -10.29
CA PHE A 236 -15.46 -3.17 -11.44
C PHE A 236 -16.57 -3.37 -12.49
N GLN A 237 -16.99 -4.62 -12.73
CA GLN A 237 -18.11 -4.93 -13.59
C GLN A 237 -19.45 -4.44 -13.05
N MET A 238 -19.60 -4.33 -11.73
CA MET A 238 -20.85 -3.85 -11.10
C MET A 238 -20.99 -2.34 -11.17
N VAL A 239 -19.90 -1.58 -11.01
CA VAL A 239 -19.93 -0.11 -10.95
C VAL A 239 -19.87 0.56 -12.32
N HIS A 240 -19.59 -0.20 -13.39
CA HIS A 240 -19.51 0.30 -14.78
C HIS A 240 -20.62 -0.25 -15.68
N LYS A 241 -21.67 -0.84 -15.10
CA LYS A 241 -22.92 -1.18 -15.78
C LYS A 241 -23.87 0.01 -15.76
#